data_4f78b196a27f06346bab3566fde554a6
#
_entry.id   4f78b196a27f06346bab3566fde554a6
#
_cell.length_a   1.000
_cell.length_b   1.000
_cell.length_c   1.000
_cell.angle_alpha   90.00
_cell.angle_beta   90.00
_cell.angle_gamma   90.00
#
_symmetry.space_group_name_H-M   'P 1'
#
loop_
_entity.id
_entity.type
_entity.pdbx_description
1 polymer ?
#
loop_
_entity_poly.entity_id
_entity_poly.type
_entity_poly.pdbx_seq_one_letter_code
_entity_poly.pdbx_strand_id
1 'polypeptide(L)'
;MKKRIAIVGTGISGLTTAYLLNQEHDIIVYEENDYIGGHTATKKVQESGNTLNIDTGFIVFNDWTYPNFIALMNKLGVDYQPTEMSFSVTSEKANLEYNGNTLNSLFAQRRNILRPRFWRIIGDILTFNKACKRMVAKKRDTEGLTLNDIIEELGLSDDFARYYILPMC
;
A
#
# COMPACT_ATOMS: atom_id res chain seq x y z
N MET A 1 -4.56 -24.73 -30.60
CA MET A 1 -3.67 -25.91 -30.37
C MET A 1 -3.29 -25.90 -28.89
N LYS A 2 -3.63 -26.94 -28.14
CA LYS A 2 -3.35 -27.06 -26.72
C LYS A 2 -1.85 -27.14 -26.49
N LYS A 3 -1.29 -26.29 -25.59
CA LYS A 3 0.12 -26.24 -25.26
C LYS A 3 0.33 -26.73 -23.82
N ARG A 4 1.52 -27.21 -23.50
CA ARG A 4 1.98 -27.40 -22.13
C ARG A 4 2.76 -26.17 -21.69
N ILE A 5 2.33 -25.55 -20.60
CA ILE A 5 2.90 -24.30 -20.11
C ILE A 5 3.35 -24.51 -18.66
N ALA A 6 4.60 -24.19 -18.39
CA ALA A 6 5.16 -24.16 -17.05
C ALA A 6 5.09 -22.74 -16.50
N ILE A 7 4.56 -22.59 -15.28
CA ILE A 7 4.50 -21.33 -14.55
C ILE A 7 5.35 -21.48 -13.30
N VAL A 8 6.25 -20.55 -13.06
CA VAL A 8 7.15 -20.56 -11.91
C VAL A 8 6.65 -19.54 -10.89
N GLY A 9 6.37 -20.04 -9.68
CA GLY A 9 5.86 -19.26 -8.56
C GLY A 9 4.33 -19.25 -8.46
N THR A 10 3.85 -19.33 -7.20
CA THR A 10 2.42 -19.31 -6.85
C THR A 10 1.96 -17.99 -6.23
N GLY A 11 2.68 -16.90 -6.46
CA GLY A 11 2.18 -15.57 -6.13
C GLY A 11 0.99 -15.19 -7.01
N ILE A 12 0.40 -14.02 -6.74
CA ILE A 12 -0.82 -13.54 -7.43
C ILE A 12 -0.68 -13.58 -8.96
N SER A 13 0.48 -13.23 -9.51
CA SER A 13 0.75 -13.23 -10.95
C SER A 13 0.73 -14.65 -11.54
N GLY A 14 1.43 -15.60 -10.88
CA GLY A 14 1.48 -17.00 -11.33
C GLY A 14 0.13 -17.67 -11.23
N LEU A 15 -0.57 -17.53 -10.12
CA LEU A 15 -1.89 -18.13 -9.92
C LEU A 15 -2.95 -17.54 -10.87
N THR A 16 -2.95 -16.22 -11.09
CA THR A 16 -3.87 -15.58 -12.05
C THR A 16 -3.60 -16.06 -13.47
N THR A 17 -2.32 -16.16 -13.85
CA THR A 17 -1.92 -16.68 -15.16
C THR A 17 -2.36 -18.14 -15.34
N ALA A 18 -2.13 -18.97 -14.31
CA ALA A 18 -2.56 -20.38 -14.31
C ALA A 18 -4.07 -20.49 -14.47
N TYR A 19 -4.83 -19.71 -13.68
CA TYR A 19 -6.29 -19.70 -13.72
C TYR A 19 -6.84 -19.34 -15.10
N LEU A 20 -6.28 -18.33 -15.75
CA LEU A 20 -6.73 -17.85 -17.05
C LEU A 20 -6.38 -18.82 -18.16
N LEU A 21 -5.17 -19.39 -18.14
CA LEU A 21 -4.68 -20.27 -19.22
C LEU A 21 -5.13 -21.72 -19.10
N ASN A 22 -5.49 -22.20 -17.91
CA ASN A 22 -5.89 -23.57 -17.67
C ASN A 22 -7.15 -24.00 -18.46
N GLN A 23 -7.95 -23.04 -18.91
CA GLN A 23 -9.14 -23.32 -19.71
C GLN A 23 -8.78 -23.84 -21.11
N GLU A 24 -7.65 -23.45 -21.68
CA GLU A 24 -7.24 -23.76 -23.04
C GLU A 24 -5.94 -24.55 -23.14
N HIS A 25 -5.15 -24.63 -22.07
CA HIS A 25 -3.82 -25.20 -22.07
C HIS A 25 -3.59 -26.16 -20.90
N ASP A 26 -2.56 -27.00 -20.98
CA ASP A 26 -2.10 -27.87 -19.89
C ASP A 26 -1.10 -27.07 -19.05
N ILE A 27 -1.45 -26.79 -17.80
CA ILE A 27 -0.65 -25.94 -16.93
C ILE A 27 0.06 -26.79 -15.86
N ILE A 28 1.35 -26.52 -15.67
CA ILE A 28 2.13 -27.02 -14.53
C ILE A 28 2.66 -25.80 -13.79
N VAL A 29 2.37 -25.72 -12.49
CA VAL A 29 2.86 -24.64 -11.63
C VAL A 29 3.94 -25.20 -10.72
N TYR A 30 5.07 -24.53 -10.64
CA TYR A 30 6.20 -24.86 -9.77
C TYR A 30 6.28 -23.83 -8.65
N GLU A 31 6.39 -24.30 -7.42
CA GLU A 31 6.60 -23.47 -6.22
C GLU A 31 7.81 -23.99 -5.46
N GLU A 32 8.64 -23.09 -4.97
CA GLU A 32 9.83 -23.42 -4.20
C GLU A 32 9.51 -23.67 -2.72
N ASN A 33 8.50 -22.95 -2.20
CA ASN A 33 8.09 -23.05 -0.81
C ASN A 33 7.09 -24.21 -0.61
N ASP A 34 6.86 -24.54 0.65
CA ASP A 34 5.86 -25.52 1.09
C ASP A 34 4.44 -24.93 1.20
N TYR A 35 4.26 -23.67 0.83
CA TYR A 35 2.98 -22.96 0.83
C TYR A 35 2.72 -22.20 -0.48
N ILE A 36 1.46 -21.98 -0.78
CA ILE A 36 0.97 -21.29 -1.99
C ILE A 36 0.53 -19.88 -1.62
N GLY A 37 0.73 -18.91 -2.53
CA GLY A 37 0.19 -17.54 -2.39
C GLY A 37 1.23 -16.42 -2.41
N GLY A 38 2.51 -16.74 -2.24
CA GLY A 38 3.57 -15.74 -2.24
C GLY A 38 3.41 -14.73 -1.10
N HIS A 39 3.27 -13.44 -1.43
CA HIS A 39 3.06 -12.38 -0.43
C HIS A 39 1.65 -12.38 0.19
N THR A 40 0.66 -13.00 -0.44
CA THR A 40 -0.64 -13.17 0.20
C THR A 40 -0.55 -14.31 1.20
N ALA A 41 -0.90 -14.05 2.45
CA ALA A 41 -0.78 -15.05 3.50
C ALA A 41 -1.91 -14.92 4.52
N THR A 42 -2.71 -15.98 4.61
CA THR A 42 -3.76 -16.11 5.64
C THR A 42 -3.31 -17.13 6.67
N LYS A 43 -3.25 -16.73 7.93
CA LYS A 43 -2.88 -17.60 9.06
C LYS A 43 -4.12 -18.06 9.81
N LYS A 44 -4.19 -19.35 10.11
CA LYS A 44 -5.24 -19.91 10.96
C LYS A 44 -4.80 -19.82 12.42
N VAL A 45 -5.62 -19.17 13.24
CA VAL A 45 -5.39 -19.00 14.67
C VAL A 45 -6.56 -19.62 15.43
N GLN A 46 -6.27 -20.38 16.47
CA GLN A 46 -7.28 -20.91 17.38
C GLN A 46 -7.46 -19.96 18.57
N GLU A 47 -8.66 -19.43 18.74
CA GLU A 47 -8.99 -18.55 19.86
C GLU A 47 -10.34 -18.95 20.45
N SER A 48 -10.35 -19.27 21.75
CA SER A 48 -11.59 -19.62 22.50
C SER A 48 -12.46 -20.69 21.83
N GLY A 49 -11.83 -21.69 21.17
CA GLY A 49 -12.51 -22.78 20.47
C GLY A 49 -12.96 -22.44 19.03
N ASN A 50 -12.72 -21.25 18.57
CA ASN A 50 -12.99 -20.80 17.19
C ASN A 50 -11.72 -20.77 16.36
N THR A 51 -11.83 -21.11 15.06
CA THR A 51 -10.76 -20.93 14.10
C THR A 51 -10.94 -19.59 13.40
N LEU A 52 -9.99 -18.69 13.58
CA LEU A 52 -9.93 -17.40 12.89
C LEU A 52 -8.96 -17.50 11.72
N ASN A 53 -9.36 -16.97 10.57
CA ASN A 53 -8.48 -16.78 9.42
C ASN A 53 -8.04 -15.33 9.41
N ILE A 54 -6.74 -15.09 9.61
CA ILE A 54 -6.18 -13.76 9.73
C ILE A 54 -5.25 -13.52 8.55
N ASP A 55 -5.57 -12.52 7.74
CA ASP A 55 -4.72 -12.09 6.63
C ASP A 55 -3.53 -11.31 7.18
N THR A 56 -2.33 -11.79 6.87
CA THR A 56 -1.06 -11.23 7.35
C THR A 56 -0.22 -10.65 6.22
N GLY A 57 -0.61 -10.87 4.96
CA GLY A 57 0.04 -10.34 3.78
C GLY A 57 -0.98 -9.83 2.76
N PHE A 58 -0.77 -8.63 2.23
CA PHE A 58 -1.69 -7.93 1.33
C PHE A 58 -3.12 -7.82 1.90
N ILE A 59 -3.23 -7.20 3.05
CA ILE A 59 -4.46 -7.15 3.85
C ILE A 59 -5.45 -6.05 3.42
N VAL A 60 -5.02 -5.09 2.60
CA VAL A 60 -5.86 -3.97 2.13
C VAL A 60 -5.58 -3.63 0.67
N PHE A 61 -6.59 -3.19 -0.03
CA PHE A 61 -6.53 -2.60 -1.37
C PHE A 61 -7.57 -1.49 -1.46
N ASN A 62 -7.53 -0.71 -2.53
CA ASN A 62 -8.55 0.31 -2.78
C ASN A 62 -9.19 0.11 -4.15
N ASP A 63 -10.37 0.64 -4.34
CA ASP A 63 -11.17 0.51 -5.57
C ASP A 63 -10.64 1.36 -6.73
N TRP A 64 -9.82 2.33 -6.45
CA TRP A 64 -9.32 3.26 -7.47
C TRP A 64 -8.08 2.72 -8.19
N THR A 65 -7.11 2.13 -7.47
CA THR A 65 -5.84 1.69 -8.06
C THR A 65 -5.77 0.19 -8.37
N TYR A 66 -6.77 -0.59 -7.93
CA TYR A 66 -6.82 -2.04 -8.09
C TYR A 66 -8.01 -2.56 -8.92
N PRO A 67 -8.37 -1.96 -10.07
CA PRO A 67 -9.58 -2.37 -10.82
C PRO A 67 -9.49 -3.81 -11.31
N ASN A 68 -8.32 -4.29 -11.74
CA ASN A 68 -8.13 -5.66 -12.20
C ASN A 68 -8.20 -6.68 -11.05
N PHE A 69 -7.73 -6.31 -9.87
CA PHE A 69 -7.82 -7.16 -8.69
C PHE A 69 -9.28 -7.32 -8.25
N ILE A 70 -10.04 -6.24 -8.23
CA ILE A 70 -11.48 -6.27 -7.94
C ILE A 70 -12.23 -7.15 -8.95
N ALA A 71 -11.91 -7.00 -10.25
CA ALA A 71 -12.50 -7.83 -11.29
C ALA A 71 -12.17 -9.33 -11.08
N LEU A 72 -10.96 -9.65 -10.62
CA LEU A 72 -10.57 -11.01 -10.28
C LEU A 72 -11.36 -11.53 -9.07
N MET A 73 -11.48 -10.75 -8.00
CA MET A 73 -12.26 -11.14 -6.81
C MET A 73 -13.71 -11.41 -7.16
N ASN A 74 -14.33 -10.52 -7.91
CA ASN A 74 -15.71 -10.69 -8.39
C ASN A 74 -15.86 -11.96 -9.25
N LYS A 75 -14.90 -12.23 -10.14
CA LYS A 75 -14.91 -13.43 -10.99
C LYS A 75 -14.76 -14.72 -10.19
N LEU A 76 -13.99 -14.68 -9.12
CA LEU A 76 -13.76 -15.83 -8.23
C LEU A 76 -14.85 -15.98 -7.16
N GLY A 77 -15.76 -15.01 -7.01
CA GLY A 77 -16.77 -14.99 -5.95
C GLY A 77 -16.16 -14.83 -4.55
N VAL A 78 -15.06 -14.09 -4.45
CA VAL A 78 -14.40 -13.79 -3.16
C VAL A 78 -14.92 -12.49 -2.61
N ASP A 79 -15.50 -12.54 -1.43
CA ASP A 79 -15.99 -11.36 -0.73
C ASP A 79 -14.86 -10.54 -0.12
N TYR A 80 -15.06 -9.23 -0.07
CA TYR A 80 -14.20 -8.28 0.62
C TYR A 80 -15.06 -7.20 1.30
N GLN A 81 -14.52 -6.58 2.32
CA GLN A 81 -15.26 -5.60 3.13
C GLN A 81 -14.55 -4.26 3.18
N PRO A 82 -15.29 -3.15 3.31
CA PRO A 82 -14.70 -1.85 3.56
C PRO A 82 -13.89 -1.85 4.85
N THR A 83 -12.73 -1.23 4.81
CA THR A 83 -11.87 -1.02 5.96
C THR A 83 -11.27 0.38 5.94
N GLU A 84 -10.68 0.79 7.04
CA GLU A 84 -9.95 2.05 7.13
C GLU A 84 -8.44 1.77 7.16
N MET A 85 -7.71 2.49 6.34
CA MET A 85 -6.26 2.51 6.39
C MET A 85 -5.80 3.87 6.88
N SER A 86 -5.13 3.89 8.04
CA SER A 86 -4.58 5.11 8.62
C SER A 86 -3.06 5.07 8.59
N PHE A 87 -2.48 6.27 8.57
CA PHE A 87 -1.04 6.47 8.66
C PHE A 87 -0.74 7.23 9.94
N SER A 88 0.14 6.68 10.77
CA SER A 88 0.60 7.32 12.00
C SER A 88 2.12 7.37 12.07
N VAL A 89 2.63 8.40 12.68
CA VAL A 89 4.06 8.60 12.91
C VAL A 89 4.32 8.81 14.39
N THR A 90 5.30 8.09 14.90
CA THR A 90 5.87 8.28 16.24
C THR A 90 7.37 8.48 16.12
N SER A 91 7.87 9.57 16.68
CA SER A 91 9.30 9.87 16.76
C SER A 91 9.66 10.33 18.17
N GLU A 92 10.32 9.46 18.92
CA GLU A 92 10.81 9.78 20.27
C GLU A 92 11.81 10.94 20.23
N LYS A 93 12.75 10.93 19.28
CA LYS A 93 13.77 11.96 19.11
C LYS A 93 13.18 13.35 18.89
N ALA A 94 12.10 13.46 18.12
CA ALA A 94 11.41 14.72 17.86
C ALA A 94 10.31 15.01 18.88
N ASN A 95 9.99 14.04 19.74
CA ASN A 95 8.82 14.06 20.61
C ASN A 95 7.56 14.45 19.82
N LEU A 96 7.32 13.71 18.73
CA LEU A 96 6.27 13.95 17.74
C LEU A 96 5.45 12.70 17.52
N GLU A 97 4.14 12.83 17.71
CA GLU A 97 3.17 11.79 17.37
C GLU A 97 1.97 12.44 16.69
N TYR A 98 1.54 11.83 15.60
CA TYR A 98 0.33 12.22 14.91
C TYR A 98 -0.21 11.10 14.03
N ASN A 99 -1.49 11.18 13.68
CA ASN A 99 -2.16 10.29 12.75
C ASN A 99 -2.94 11.12 11.73
N GLY A 100 -2.87 10.74 10.48
CA GLY A 100 -3.46 11.49 9.37
C GLY A 100 -4.97 11.26 9.13
N ASN A 101 -5.64 10.45 9.96
CA ASN A 101 -7.02 10.03 9.69
C ASN A 101 -8.06 11.13 9.97
N THR A 102 -7.97 11.77 11.12
CA THR A 102 -8.90 12.82 11.55
C THR A 102 -8.17 14.03 12.13
N LEU A 103 -8.83 15.20 12.20
CA LEU A 103 -8.24 16.36 12.89
C LEU A 103 -7.95 16.05 14.36
N ASN A 104 -8.79 15.26 15.02
CA ASN A 104 -8.57 14.88 16.40
C ASN A 104 -7.31 14.02 16.57
N SER A 105 -7.10 13.05 15.71
CA SER A 105 -5.91 12.19 15.72
C SER A 105 -4.66 12.91 15.20
N LEU A 106 -4.81 13.85 14.27
CA LEU A 106 -3.71 14.71 13.80
C LEU A 106 -3.11 15.52 14.93
N PHE A 107 -3.96 16.00 15.84
CA PHE A 107 -3.58 16.74 17.04
C PHE A 107 -3.71 15.88 18.31
N ALA A 108 -3.44 14.57 18.24
CA ALA A 108 -3.41 13.70 19.41
C ALA A 108 -2.49 14.28 20.51
N GLN A 109 -1.33 14.77 20.13
CA GLN A 109 -0.51 15.63 20.96
C GLN A 109 -1.00 17.09 20.85
N ARG A 110 -1.88 17.52 21.75
CA ARG A 110 -2.50 18.88 21.73
C ARG A 110 -1.50 20.02 21.64
N ARG A 111 -0.30 19.85 22.20
CA ARG A 111 0.80 20.83 22.08
C ARG A 111 1.20 21.14 20.64
N ASN A 112 0.96 20.24 19.69
CA ASN A 112 1.28 20.45 18.28
C ASN A 112 0.44 21.55 17.63
N ILE A 113 -0.73 21.89 18.20
CA ILE A 113 -1.56 23.04 17.77
C ILE A 113 -0.78 24.35 17.90
N LEU A 114 0.06 24.47 18.91
CA LEU A 114 0.86 25.68 19.19
C LEU A 114 2.27 25.63 18.58
N ARG A 115 2.61 24.60 17.82
CA ARG A 115 3.94 24.44 17.22
C ARG A 115 3.96 24.87 15.74
N PRO A 116 4.58 25.97 15.37
CA PRO A 116 4.69 26.41 13.96
C PRO A 116 5.37 25.35 13.08
N ARG A 117 6.34 24.64 13.65
CA ARG A 117 7.04 23.52 12.98
C ARG A 117 6.07 22.43 12.53
N PHE A 118 5.08 22.09 13.33
CA PHE A 118 4.09 21.06 12.98
C PHE A 118 3.14 21.52 11.86
N TRP A 119 2.72 22.79 11.92
CA TRP A 119 1.92 23.39 10.85
C TRP A 119 2.67 23.44 9.53
N ARG A 120 4.00 23.67 9.56
CA ARG A 120 4.84 23.60 8.37
C ARG A 120 4.83 22.20 7.76
N ILE A 121 4.98 21.13 8.56
CA ILE A 121 4.88 19.75 8.08
C ILE A 121 3.54 19.51 7.38
N ILE A 122 2.41 19.97 7.98
CA ILE A 122 1.08 19.83 7.37
C ILE A 122 1.01 20.58 6.03
N GLY A 123 1.50 21.81 5.99
CA GLY A 123 1.56 22.62 4.76
C GLY A 123 2.37 21.96 3.67
N ASP A 124 3.52 21.39 4.03
CA ASP A 124 4.41 20.68 3.12
C ASP A 124 3.73 19.40 2.57
N ILE A 125 3.02 18.64 3.41
CA ILE A 125 2.22 17.47 3.00
C ILE A 125 1.18 17.87 1.94
N LEU A 126 0.44 18.93 2.19
CA LEU A 126 -0.58 19.42 1.26
C LEU A 126 0.04 19.90 -0.06
N THR A 127 1.17 20.59 0.02
CA THR A 127 1.92 21.09 -1.15
C THR A 127 2.43 19.93 -2.00
N PHE A 128 3.06 18.95 -1.37
CA PHE A 128 3.57 17.75 -2.02
C PHE A 128 2.44 16.98 -2.72
N ASN A 129 1.37 16.66 -2.01
CA ASN A 129 0.23 15.91 -2.57
C ASN A 129 -0.40 16.64 -3.77
N LYS A 130 -0.52 17.98 -3.68
CA LYS A 130 -1.04 18.80 -4.79
C LYS A 130 -0.11 18.78 -5.99
N ALA A 131 1.21 18.84 -5.76
CA ALA A 131 2.21 18.78 -6.82
C ALA A 131 2.21 17.41 -7.50
N CYS A 132 2.22 16.32 -6.74
CA CYS A 132 2.17 14.96 -7.29
C CYS A 132 0.90 14.72 -8.14
N LYS A 133 -0.27 15.14 -7.67
CA LYS A 133 -1.52 15.07 -8.46
C LYS A 133 -1.42 15.85 -9.78
N ARG A 134 -0.76 17.01 -9.76
CA ARG A 134 -0.54 17.81 -10.99
C ARG A 134 0.45 17.15 -11.94
N MET A 135 1.53 16.54 -11.42
CA MET A 135 2.49 15.81 -12.23
C MET A 135 1.82 14.65 -12.97
N VAL A 136 1.02 13.86 -12.26
CA VAL A 136 0.24 12.76 -12.84
C VAL A 136 -0.74 13.27 -13.89
N ALA A 137 -1.54 14.30 -13.57
CA ALA A 137 -2.53 14.86 -14.49
C ALA A 137 -1.90 15.44 -15.77
N LYS A 138 -0.71 16.02 -15.67
CA LYS A 138 0.04 16.58 -16.80
C LYS A 138 0.92 15.55 -17.51
N LYS A 139 0.93 14.28 -17.07
CA LYS A 139 1.84 13.24 -17.57
C LYS A 139 3.29 13.74 -17.63
N ARG A 140 3.72 14.45 -16.57
CA ARG A 140 5.10 14.95 -16.49
C ARG A 140 6.06 13.76 -16.58
N ASP A 141 7.06 13.90 -17.44
CA ASP A 141 8.15 12.95 -17.46
C ASP A 141 8.92 13.06 -16.13
N THR A 142 9.08 11.94 -15.46
CA THR A 142 9.78 11.82 -14.18
C THR A 142 11.00 10.91 -14.29
N GLU A 143 11.40 10.53 -15.51
CA GLU A 143 12.57 9.69 -15.73
C GLU A 143 13.83 10.41 -15.20
N GLY A 144 14.57 9.72 -14.34
CA GLY A 144 15.75 10.25 -13.67
C GLY A 144 15.49 11.23 -12.51
N LEU A 145 14.22 11.58 -12.24
CA LEU A 145 13.87 12.44 -11.11
C LEU A 145 13.88 11.64 -9.81
N THR A 146 14.62 12.10 -8.82
CA THR A 146 14.62 11.52 -7.50
C THR A 146 13.58 12.20 -6.59
N LEU A 147 13.23 11.56 -5.49
CA LEU A 147 12.36 12.17 -4.47
C LEU A 147 13.00 13.44 -3.88
N ASN A 148 14.32 13.45 -3.73
CA ASN A 148 15.05 14.61 -3.22
C ASN A 148 14.92 15.80 -4.16
N ASP A 149 15.00 15.60 -5.48
CA ASP A 149 14.82 16.67 -6.46
C ASP A 149 13.43 17.31 -6.34
N ILE A 150 12.40 16.50 -6.08
CA ILE A 150 11.04 17.01 -5.87
C ILE A 150 10.94 17.80 -4.58
N ILE A 151 11.57 17.34 -3.50
CA ILE A 151 11.59 18.02 -2.20
C ILE A 151 12.25 19.39 -2.35
N GLU A 152 13.40 19.46 -3.05
CA GLU A 152 14.12 20.69 -3.31
C GLU A 152 13.34 21.63 -4.25
N GLU A 153 12.79 21.12 -5.35
CA GLU A 153 11.98 21.91 -6.31
C GLU A 153 10.78 22.58 -5.60
N LEU A 154 10.16 21.90 -4.67
CA LEU A 154 9.00 22.39 -3.95
C LEU A 154 9.34 23.20 -2.68
N GLY A 155 10.60 23.27 -2.29
CA GLY A 155 11.07 23.96 -1.09
C GLY A 155 10.51 23.38 0.20
N LEU A 156 10.32 22.05 0.24
CA LEU A 156 9.76 21.34 1.40
C LEU A 156 10.82 21.24 2.52
N SER A 157 10.35 21.17 3.76
CA SER A 157 11.24 21.14 4.92
C SER A 157 11.88 19.77 5.14
N ASP A 158 13.04 19.75 5.81
CA ASP A 158 13.66 18.52 6.29
C ASP A 158 12.74 17.71 7.20
N ASP A 159 11.87 18.39 7.94
CA ASP A 159 10.90 17.76 8.82
C ASP A 159 9.83 17.00 8.04
N PHE A 160 9.39 17.52 6.90
CA PHE A 160 8.52 16.80 5.98
C PHE A 160 9.22 15.51 5.49
N ALA A 161 10.47 15.62 5.08
CA ALA A 161 11.24 14.46 4.64
C ALA A 161 11.34 13.39 5.75
N ARG A 162 11.76 13.80 6.96
CA ARG A 162 12.05 12.88 8.07
C ARG A 162 10.82 12.28 8.74
N TYR A 163 9.73 13.06 8.84
CA TYR A 163 8.57 12.67 9.65
C TYR A 163 7.31 12.40 8.84
N TYR A 164 7.39 12.45 7.52
CA TYR A 164 6.29 12.08 6.65
C TYR A 164 6.74 11.13 5.54
N ILE A 165 7.60 11.58 4.61
CA ILE A 165 7.84 10.83 3.39
C ILE A 165 8.78 9.64 3.59
N LEU A 166 9.89 9.79 4.33
CA LEU A 166 10.82 8.69 4.57
C LEU A 166 10.22 7.52 5.36
N PRO A 167 9.35 7.73 6.37
CA PRO A 167 8.66 6.62 7.02
C PRO A 167 7.65 5.88 6.14
N MET A 168 7.25 6.45 5.00
CA MET A 168 6.32 5.84 4.04
C MET A 168 7.03 5.07 2.92
N CYS A 169 8.34 5.30 2.70
CA CYS A 169 9.15 4.60 1.71
C CYS A 169 9.83 3.39 2.30
#